data_16ded635599684404d9d421496b7cb2a
#
_entry.id   16ded635599684404d9d421496b7cb2a
#
_cell.length_a   1.000
_cell.length_b   1.000
_cell.length_c   1.000
_cell.angle_alpha   90.00
_cell.angle_beta   90.00
_cell.angle_gamma   90.00
#
_symmetry.space_group_name_H-M   'P 1'
#
loop_
_entity.id
_entity.type
_entity.pdbx_description
1 polymer ?
#
loop_
_entity_poly.entity_id
_entity_poly.type
_entity_poly.pdbx_seq_one_letter_code
_entity_poly.pdbx_strand_id
1 'polypeptide(L)'
;MINPFVVSLILLLSVVFIVVEKNWKIFKKMFFGTGKMILIMFFSILSAVFSTVVVIFSGYYAMSITPLERAIFLAIYAILFSFFIFSFTGSILIHKFANKNCKKYLNFTAIIVYFTSVTFLVLSTLSHWSFVRKELENYAYNWDREERVLIDAKDVGSAEINSIKPVGELDGFTENEGWVLGCVRQYYGLKEIKLK
;
A
#
# COMPACT_ATOMS: atom_id res chain seq x y z
N MET A 1 -6.21 15.65 2.76
CA MET A 1 -5.29 14.89 1.89
C MET A 1 -6.07 13.81 1.16
N ILE A 2 -5.95 13.69 -0.17
CA ILE A 2 -6.62 12.62 -0.93
C ILE A 2 -5.82 11.33 -0.72
N ASN A 3 -6.51 10.24 -0.32
CA ASN A 3 -5.86 8.96 -0.07
C ASN A 3 -5.37 8.36 -1.41
N PRO A 4 -4.06 8.02 -1.56
CA PRO A 4 -3.51 7.41 -2.78
C PRO A 4 -4.22 6.11 -3.20
N PHE A 5 -4.75 5.35 -2.24
CA PHE A 5 -5.55 4.16 -2.52
C PHE A 5 -6.83 4.47 -3.29
N VAL A 6 -7.56 5.54 -2.90
CA VAL A 6 -8.77 5.98 -3.62
C VAL A 6 -8.42 6.40 -5.04
N VAL A 7 -7.30 7.09 -5.23
CA VAL A 7 -6.83 7.49 -6.56
C VAL A 7 -6.50 6.28 -7.43
N SER A 8 -5.88 5.25 -6.84
CA SER A 8 -5.60 3.99 -7.53
C SER A 8 -6.86 3.26 -7.99
N LEU A 9 -7.93 3.26 -7.18
CA LEU A 9 -9.24 2.71 -7.57
C LEU A 9 -9.86 3.49 -8.75
N ILE A 10 -9.80 4.82 -8.71
CA ILE A 10 -10.31 5.68 -9.78
C ILE A 10 -9.50 5.46 -11.07
N LEU A 11 -8.18 5.33 -10.97
CA LEU A 11 -7.30 5.01 -12.09
C LEU A 11 -7.67 3.67 -12.72
N LEU A 12 -7.84 2.63 -11.89
CA LEU A 12 -8.24 1.30 -12.35
C LEU A 12 -9.55 1.34 -13.12
N LEU A 13 -10.56 2.04 -12.59
CA LEU A 13 -11.86 2.22 -13.25
C LEU A 13 -11.71 2.88 -14.62
N SER A 14 -10.90 3.92 -14.72
CA SER A 14 -10.66 4.66 -15.97
C SER A 14 -9.97 3.79 -17.01
N VAL A 15 -8.92 3.04 -16.62
CA VAL A 15 -8.20 2.11 -17.51
C VAL A 15 -9.13 1.02 -18.02
N VAL A 16 -9.90 0.39 -17.13
CA VAL A 16 -10.83 -0.67 -17.52
C VAL A 16 -11.88 -0.15 -18.50
N PHE A 17 -12.41 1.05 -18.26
CA PHE A 17 -13.39 1.66 -19.15
C PHE A 17 -12.82 1.90 -20.57
N ILE A 18 -11.61 2.46 -20.68
CA ILE A 18 -10.91 2.69 -21.95
C ILE A 18 -10.64 1.36 -22.69
N VAL A 19 -10.18 0.34 -21.95
CA VAL A 19 -9.90 -0.98 -22.54
C VAL A 19 -11.16 -1.65 -23.06
N VAL A 20 -12.26 -1.59 -22.32
CA VAL A 20 -13.56 -2.15 -22.73
C VAL A 20 -14.09 -1.43 -23.97
N GLU A 21 -13.98 -0.10 -24.03
CA GLU A 21 -14.41 0.65 -25.21
C GLU A 21 -13.60 0.27 -26.45
N LYS A 22 -12.26 0.29 -26.34
CA LYS A 22 -11.37 -0.04 -27.45
C LYS A 22 -11.63 -1.45 -28.02
N ASN A 23 -11.96 -2.40 -27.14
CA ASN A 23 -12.17 -3.80 -27.51
C ASN A 23 -13.65 -4.21 -27.51
N TRP A 24 -14.58 -3.25 -27.61
CA TRP A 24 -16.00 -3.50 -27.51
C TRP A 24 -16.54 -4.59 -28.46
N LYS A 25 -16.00 -4.68 -29.68
CA LYS A 25 -16.39 -5.71 -30.65
C LYS A 25 -16.13 -7.15 -30.15
N ILE A 26 -15.04 -7.32 -29.39
CA ILE A 26 -14.64 -8.61 -28.79
C ILE A 26 -15.57 -8.91 -27.61
N PHE A 27 -15.69 -7.95 -26.70
CA PHE A 27 -16.50 -8.11 -25.49
C PHE A 27 -17.99 -8.28 -25.77
N LYS A 28 -18.52 -7.68 -26.83
CA LYS A 28 -19.91 -7.85 -27.25
C LYS A 28 -20.25 -9.33 -27.56
N LYS A 29 -19.30 -10.14 -28.01
CA LYS A 29 -19.49 -11.56 -28.32
C LYS A 29 -19.43 -12.45 -27.07
N MET A 30 -18.76 -12.00 -25.99
CA MET A 30 -18.57 -12.77 -24.75
C MET A 30 -19.73 -12.65 -23.76
N PHE A 31 -20.89 -12.16 -24.20
CA PHE A 31 -21.91 -11.61 -23.31
C PHE A 31 -22.73 -12.63 -22.52
N PHE A 32 -22.63 -12.53 -21.22
CA PHE A 32 -23.63 -12.98 -20.27
C PHE A 32 -24.90 -12.08 -20.34
N GLY A 33 -26.08 -12.60 -20.04
CA GLY A 33 -27.30 -11.80 -19.93
C GLY A 33 -27.16 -10.71 -18.85
N THR A 34 -27.87 -9.59 -19.01
CA THR A 34 -27.80 -8.43 -18.12
C THR A 34 -27.94 -8.80 -16.63
N GLY A 35 -28.86 -9.72 -16.30
CA GLY A 35 -29.06 -10.19 -14.93
C GLY A 35 -27.83 -10.88 -14.34
N LYS A 36 -27.12 -11.71 -15.14
CA LYS A 36 -25.88 -12.35 -14.69
C LYS A 36 -24.77 -11.34 -14.39
N MET A 37 -24.69 -10.24 -15.16
CA MET A 37 -23.72 -9.17 -14.94
C MET A 37 -24.00 -8.42 -13.64
N ILE A 38 -25.24 -8.06 -13.37
CA ILE A 38 -25.63 -7.41 -12.11
C ILE A 38 -25.29 -8.33 -10.93
N LEU A 39 -25.54 -9.61 -11.07
CA LEU A 39 -25.20 -10.62 -10.06
C LEU A 39 -23.68 -10.70 -9.81
N ILE A 40 -22.86 -10.68 -10.88
CA ILE A 40 -21.38 -10.65 -10.76
C ILE A 40 -20.92 -9.38 -10.04
N MET A 41 -21.50 -8.21 -10.35
CA MET A 41 -21.17 -6.96 -9.65
C MET A 41 -21.53 -7.05 -8.17
N PHE A 42 -22.70 -7.57 -7.84
CA PHE A 42 -23.11 -7.76 -6.44
C PHE A 42 -22.16 -8.69 -5.69
N PHE A 43 -21.81 -9.84 -6.26
CA PHE A 43 -20.89 -10.78 -5.63
C PHE A 43 -19.45 -10.23 -5.52
N SER A 44 -19.01 -9.38 -6.44
CA SER A 44 -17.69 -8.74 -6.33
C SER A 44 -17.62 -7.78 -5.14
N ILE A 45 -18.67 -7.01 -4.89
CA ILE A 45 -18.75 -6.13 -3.70
C ILE A 45 -18.79 -6.99 -2.42
N LEU A 46 -19.63 -8.02 -2.41
CA LEU A 46 -19.77 -8.91 -1.26
C LEU A 46 -18.44 -9.61 -0.93
N SER A 47 -17.72 -10.05 -1.96
CA SER A 47 -16.38 -10.66 -1.82
C SER A 47 -15.36 -9.67 -1.22
N ALA A 48 -15.36 -8.40 -1.63
CA ALA A 48 -14.48 -7.38 -1.07
C ALA A 48 -14.74 -7.18 0.43
N VAL A 49 -16.01 -7.01 0.80
CA VAL A 49 -16.41 -6.85 2.20
C VAL A 49 -16.05 -8.06 3.02
N PHE A 50 -16.40 -9.26 2.55
CA PHE A 50 -16.13 -10.52 3.25
C PHE A 50 -14.61 -10.74 3.46
N SER A 51 -13.81 -10.57 2.42
CA SER A 51 -12.35 -10.70 2.51
C SER A 51 -11.74 -9.72 3.52
N THR A 52 -12.23 -8.48 3.53
CA THR A 52 -11.75 -7.47 4.49
C THR A 52 -12.11 -7.86 5.92
N VAL A 53 -13.35 -8.27 6.15
CA VAL A 53 -13.82 -8.70 7.48
C VAL A 53 -13.02 -9.91 7.97
N VAL A 54 -12.82 -10.93 7.12
CA VAL A 54 -12.05 -12.13 7.48
C VAL A 54 -10.62 -11.77 7.87
N VAL A 55 -9.94 -10.95 7.09
CA VAL A 55 -8.56 -10.56 7.37
C VAL A 55 -8.44 -9.76 8.67
N ILE A 56 -9.33 -8.78 8.87
CA ILE A 56 -9.32 -7.96 10.09
C ILE A 56 -9.66 -8.83 11.31
N PHE A 57 -10.73 -9.64 11.22
CA PHE A 57 -11.21 -10.46 12.34
C PHE A 57 -10.19 -11.53 12.74
N SER A 58 -9.56 -12.20 11.78
CA SER A 58 -8.51 -13.18 12.06
C SER A 58 -7.29 -12.57 12.75
N GLY A 59 -6.90 -11.35 12.34
CA GLY A 59 -5.80 -10.62 12.98
C GLY A 59 -6.11 -10.29 14.45
N TYR A 60 -7.27 -9.73 14.71
CA TYR A 60 -7.70 -9.42 16.09
C TYR A 60 -7.88 -10.66 16.95
N TYR A 61 -8.50 -11.71 16.42
CA TYR A 61 -8.79 -12.94 17.17
C TYR A 61 -7.51 -13.74 17.50
N ALA A 62 -6.59 -13.86 16.53
CA ALA A 62 -5.40 -14.69 16.70
C ALA A 62 -4.30 -14.02 17.55
N MET A 63 -4.19 -12.69 17.53
CA MET A 63 -3.06 -11.98 18.10
C MET A 63 -3.42 -10.96 19.18
N SER A 64 -4.71 -10.68 19.39
CA SER A 64 -5.20 -9.59 20.28
C SER A 64 -4.56 -8.21 19.98
N ILE A 65 -4.02 -8.03 18.78
CA ILE A 65 -3.26 -6.88 18.32
C ILE A 65 -3.79 -6.48 16.93
N THR A 66 -3.52 -5.28 16.51
CA THR A 66 -3.79 -4.84 15.12
C THR A 66 -3.20 -5.82 14.11
N PRO A 67 -3.92 -6.16 13.01
CA PRO A 67 -3.43 -7.08 12.01
C PRO A 67 -2.05 -6.65 11.52
N LEU A 68 -1.13 -7.61 11.39
CA LEU A 68 0.18 -7.39 10.78
C LEU A 68 0.01 -6.73 9.41
N GLU A 69 0.88 -5.81 9.07
CA GLU A 69 0.86 -5.08 7.78
C GLU A 69 0.69 -6.01 6.58
N ARG A 70 1.33 -7.20 6.62
CA ARG A 70 1.19 -8.23 5.59
C ARG A 70 -0.25 -8.73 5.39
N ALA A 71 -1.03 -8.83 6.47
CA ALA A 71 -2.43 -9.22 6.39
C ALA A 71 -3.30 -8.11 5.78
N ILE A 72 -2.96 -6.85 6.08
CA ILE A 72 -3.63 -5.69 5.47
C ILE A 72 -3.39 -5.66 3.95
N PHE A 73 -2.18 -6.01 3.48
CA PHE A 73 -1.91 -6.12 2.04
C PHE A 73 -2.82 -7.13 1.34
N LEU A 74 -3.07 -8.29 1.95
CA LEU A 74 -4.01 -9.29 1.38
C LEU A 74 -5.42 -8.73 1.24
N ALA A 75 -5.90 -7.99 2.25
CA ALA A 75 -7.20 -7.31 2.16
C ALA A 75 -7.24 -6.28 1.04
N ILE A 76 -6.18 -5.47 0.90
CA ILE A 76 -6.05 -4.49 -0.19
C ILE A 76 -6.09 -5.17 -1.56
N TYR A 77 -5.37 -6.27 -1.76
CA TYR A 77 -5.39 -7.01 -3.02
C TYR A 77 -6.78 -7.58 -3.31
N ALA A 78 -7.47 -8.14 -2.32
CA ALA A 78 -8.83 -8.66 -2.48
C ALA A 78 -9.81 -7.55 -2.89
N ILE A 79 -9.70 -6.36 -2.27
CA ILE A 79 -10.50 -5.18 -2.63
C ILE A 79 -10.20 -4.75 -4.06
N LEU A 80 -8.93 -4.62 -4.45
CA LEU A 80 -8.52 -4.20 -5.80
C LEU A 80 -9.04 -5.18 -6.85
N PHE A 81 -8.91 -6.47 -6.63
CA PHE A 81 -9.40 -7.50 -7.54
C PHE A 81 -10.92 -7.48 -7.67
N SER A 82 -11.64 -7.38 -6.57
CA SER A 82 -13.10 -7.25 -6.56
C SER A 82 -13.56 -5.98 -7.27
N PHE A 83 -12.87 -4.87 -7.05
CA PHE A 83 -13.14 -3.61 -7.72
C PHE A 83 -12.84 -3.66 -9.22
N PHE A 84 -11.82 -4.41 -9.63
CA PHE A 84 -11.53 -4.66 -11.05
C PHE A 84 -12.70 -5.39 -11.72
N ILE A 85 -13.22 -6.46 -11.11
CA ILE A 85 -14.37 -7.23 -11.64
C ILE A 85 -15.60 -6.32 -11.73
N PHE A 86 -15.86 -5.53 -10.68
CA PHE A 86 -16.96 -4.58 -10.64
C PHE A 86 -16.85 -3.54 -11.77
N SER A 87 -15.67 -2.92 -11.92
CA SER A 87 -15.41 -1.90 -12.95
C SER A 87 -15.52 -2.47 -14.35
N PHE A 88 -15.01 -3.67 -14.58
CA PHE A 88 -15.08 -4.35 -15.87
C PHE A 88 -16.52 -4.65 -16.26
N THR A 89 -17.29 -5.25 -15.36
CA THR A 89 -18.69 -5.60 -15.60
C THR A 89 -19.56 -4.34 -15.76
N GLY A 90 -19.32 -3.33 -14.93
CA GLY A 90 -19.98 -2.03 -15.01
C GLY A 90 -19.73 -1.30 -16.33
N SER A 91 -18.47 -1.30 -16.79
CA SER A 91 -18.09 -0.69 -18.08
C SER A 91 -18.81 -1.36 -19.24
N ILE A 92 -18.93 -2.69 -19.21
CA ILE A 92 -19.68 -3.44 -20.22
C ILE A 92 -21.17 -3.06 -20.19
N LEU A 93 -21.79 -2.97 -19.01
CA LEU A 93 -23.19 -2.54 -18.88
C LEU A 93 -23.40 -1.11 -19.39
N ILE A 94 -22.51 -0.18 -19.06
CA ILE A 94 -22.57 1.19 -19.57
C ILE A 94 -22.50 1.18 -21.10
N HIS A 95 -21.56 0.44 -21.68
CA HIS A 95 -21.45 0.34 -23.14
C HIS A 95 -22.67 -0.31 -23.80
N LYS A 96 -23.38 -1.20 -23.10
CA LYS A 96 -24.59 -1.81 -23.63
C LYS A 96 -25.76 -0.81 -23.69
N PHE A 97 -25.93 0.02 -22.68
CA PHE A 97 -27.11 0.89 -22.53
C PHE A 97 -26.87 2.35 -22.94
N ALA A 98 -25.63 2.82 -22.93
CA ALA A 98 -25.34 4.22 -23.24
C ALA A 98 -25.47 4.54 -24.74
N ASN A 99 -26.05 5.73 -25.05
CA ASN A 99 -26.12 6.27 -26.40
C ASN A 99 -24.72 6.66 -26.91
N LYS A 100 -24.58 6.77 -28.25
CA LYS A 100 -23.30 7.08 -28.92
C LYS A 100 -22.65 8.35 -28.39
N ASN A 101 -23.44 9.40 -28.16
CA ASN A 101 -22.93 10.67 -27.63
C ASN A 101 -22.44 10.51 -26.17
N CYS A 102 -23.24 9.82 -25.35
CA CYS A 102 -22.85 9.55 -23.96
C CYS A 102 -21.53 8.78 -23.88
N LYS A 103 -21.32 7.76 -24.73
CA LYS A 103 -20.04 7.01 -24.78
C LYS A 103 -18.86 7.90 -25.11
N LYS A 104 -19.00 8.84 -26.06
CA LYS A 104 -17.94 9.77 -26.43
C LYS A 104 -17.54 10.66 -25.25
N TYR A 105 -18.54 11.21 -24.52
CA TYR A 105 -18.25 12.02 -23.32
C TYR A 105 -17.60 11.18 -22.20
N LEU A 106 -18.13 9.99 -21.93
CA LEU A 106 -17.58 9.10 -20.91
C LEU A 106 -16.13 8.69 -21.23
N ASN A 107 -15.83 8.40 -22.49
CA ASN A 107 -14.46 8.07 -22.90
C ASN A 107 -13.51 9.25 -22.71
N PHE A 108 -13.93 10.45 -23.13
CA PHE A 108 -13.15 11.67 -22.94
C PHE A 108 -12.89 11.95 -21.45
N THR A 109 -13.93 11.84 -20.63
CA THR A 109 -13.81 11.98 -19.17
C THR A 109 -12.88 10.92 -18.58
N ALA A 110 -13.01 9.66 -19.00
CA ALA A 110 -12.14 8.57 -18.52
C ALA A 110 -10.66 8.83 -18.85
N ILE A 111 -10.35 9.37 -20.03
CA ILE A 111 -8.99 9.74 -20.43
C ILE A 111 -8.46 10.88 -19.55
N ILE A 112 -9.26 11.92 -19.29
CA ILE A 112 -8.84 13.02 -18.39
C ILE A 112 -8.58 12.49 -16.99
N VAL A 113 -9.50 11.70 -16.44
CA VAL A 113 -9.39 11.11 -15.11
C VAL A 113 -8.16 10.19 -15.03
N TYR A 114 -7.86 9.43 -16.08
CA TYR A 114 -6.64 8.61 -16.17
C TYR A 114 -5.39 9.47 -16.01
N PHE A 115 -5.22 10.50 -16.84
CA PHE A 115 -4.02 11.34 -16.80
C PHE A 115 -3.88 12.10 -15.47
N THR A 116 -4.97 12.66 -14.95
CA THR A 116 -4.93 13.35 -13.64
C THR A 116 -4.58 12.41 -12.51
N SER A 117 -5.12 11.18 -12.52
CA SER A 117 -4.81 10.18 -11.48
C SER A 117 -3.35 9.72 -11.55
N VAL A 118 -2.81 9.47 -12.76
CA VAL A 118 -1.40 9.11 -12.94
C VAL A 118 -0.49 10.23 -12.45
N THR A 119 -0.76 11.47 -12.86
CA THR A 119 0.03 12.64 -12.43
C THR A 119 0.02 12.78 -10.91
N PHE A 120 -1.15 12.64 -10.29
CA PHE A 120 -1.27 12.69 -8.82
C PHE A 120 -0.46 11.60 -8.14
N LEU A 121 -0.55 10.35 -8.61
CA LEU A 121 0.21 9.23 -8.03
C LEU A 121 1.72 9.44 -8.16
N VAL A 122 2.18 9.88 -9.32
CA VAL A 122 3.60 10.17 -9.54
C VAL A 122 4.10 11.27 -8.59
N LEU A 123 3.36 12.39 -8.49
CA LEU A 123 3.72 13.48 -7.61
C LEU A 123 3.69 13.06 -6.13
N SER A 124 2.67 12.31 -5.72
CA SER A 124 2.56 11.76 -4.37
C SER A 124 3.72 10.83 -4.03
N THR A 125 4.10 9.94 -4.95
CA THR A 125 5.22 9.01 -4.77
C THR A 125 6.55 9.76 -4.68
N LEU A 126 6.79 10.74 -5.55
CA LEU A 126 8.01 11.55 -5.53
C LEU A 126 8.12 12.37 -4.23
N SER A 127 7.02 12.95 -3.77
CA SER A 127 6.97 13.68 -2.51
C SER A 127 7.26 12.76 -1.32
N HIS A 128 6.64 11.59 -1.28
CA HIS A 128 6.89 10.60 -0.22
C HIS A 128 8.33 10.10 -0.25
N TRP A 129 8.86 9.80 -1.44
CA TRP A 129 10.24 9.36 -1.61
C TRP A 129 11.25 10.40 -1.09
N SER A 130 11.04 11.69 -1.39
CA SER A 130 11.93 12.76 -0.91
C SER A 130 11.94 12.88 0.61
N PHE A 131 10.79 12.62 1.25
CA PHE A 131 10.67 12.61 2.70
C PHE A 131 11.39 11.39 3.31
N VAL A 132 11.09 10.19 2.84
CA VAL A 132 11.70 8.93 3.31
C VAL A 132 13.21 8.95 3.10
N ARG A 133 13.69 9.47 1.98
CA ARG A 133 15.13 9.60 1.73
C ARG A 133 15.83 10.44 2.79
N LYS A 134 15.27 11.60 3.17
CA LYS A 134 15.84 12.43 4.23
C LYS A 134 15.86 11.75 5.60
N GLU A 135 14.80 11.01 5.92
CA GLU A 135 14.75 10.23 7.16
C GLU A 135 15.82 9.13 7.17
N LEU A 136 15.98 8.41 6.06
CA LEU A 136 17.03 7.38 5.91
C LEU A 136 18.43 7.96 5.97
N GLU A 137 18.70 9.11 5.34
CA GLU A 137 19.98 9.80 5.41
C GLU A 137 20.31 10.21 6.86
N ASN A 138 19.34 10.75 7.59
CA ASN A 138 19.49 11.10 9.00
C ASN A 138 19.70 9.86 9.88
N TYR A 139 18.95 8.78 9.62
CA TYR A 139 19.12 7.53 10.33
C TYR A 139 20.53 6.96 10.12
N ALA A 140 21.00 6.86 8.88
CA ALA A 140 22.32 6.35 8.55
C ALA A 140 23.43 7.20 9.22
N TYR A 141 23.31 8.52 9.14
CA TYR A 141 24.28 9.43 9.80
C TYR A 141 24.33 9.24 11.32
N ASN A 142 23.17 9.09 11.96
CA ASN A 142 23.13 8.86 13.40
C ASN A 142 23.69 7.48 13.76
N TRP A 143 23.36 6.45 12.95
CA TRP A 143 23.88 5.10 13.13
C TRP A 143 25.40 5.09 13.03
N ASP A 144 25.98 5.63 11.97
CA ASP A 144 27.45 5.68 11.76
C ASP A 144 28.17 6.43 12.90
N ARG A 145 27.54 7.43 13.48
CA ARG A 145 28.08 8.16 14.62
C ARG A 145 28.11 7.28 15.88
N GLU A 146 26.99 6.63 16.21
CA GLU A 146 26.89 5.79 17.39
C GLU A 146 27.71 4.49 17.23
N GLU A 147 27.83 3.96 16.00
CA GLU A 147 28.71 2.84 15.71
C GLU A 147 30.18 3.14 16.06
N ARG A 148 30.68 4.34 15.76
CA ARG A 148 32.04 4.75 16.16
C ARG A 148 32.20 4.72 17.68
N VAL A 149 31.22 5.24 18.42
CA VAL A 149 31.21 5.17 19.88
C VAL A 149 31.26 3.73 20.40
N LEU A 150 30.51 2.83 19.77
CA LEU A 150 30.50 1.41 20.13
C LEU A 150 31.85 0.73 19.85
N ILE A 151 32.48 1.07 18.72
CA ILE A 151 33.82 0.54 18.37
C ILE A 151 34.88 1.01 19.38
N ASP A 152 34.88 2.32 19.67
CA ASP A 152 35.83 2.92 20.60
C ASP A 152 35.67 2.41 22.06
N ALA A 153 34.43 2.05 22.42
CA ALA A 153 34.11 1.53 23.74
C ALA A 153 34.47 0.06 23.95
N LYS A 154 34.91 -0.65 22.92
CA LYS A 154 35.20 -2.08 22.97
C LYS A 154 36.23 -2.43 24.02
N ASP A 155 37.28 -1.62 24.18
CA ASP A 155 38.33 -1.83 25.15
C ASP A 155 37.89 -1.47 26.58
N VAL A 156 36.91 -0.56 26.72
CA VAL A 156 36.36 -0.12 28.01
C VAL A 156 35.29 -1.09 28.52
N GLY A 157 34.64 -1.79 27.61
CA GLY A 157 33.59 -2.76 27.89
C GLY A 157 32.21 -2.15 28.21
N SER A 158 32.06 -0.81 28.14
CA SER A 158 30.77 -0.14 28.31
C SER A 158 30.66 1.06 27.36
N ALA A 159 29.48 1.26 26.80
CA ALA A 159 29.20 2.36 25.90
C ALA A 159 27.96 3.15 26.35
N GLU A 160 27.97 4.44 26.06
CA GLU A 160 26.80 5.32 26.23
C GLU A 160 26.47 5.94 24.87
N ILE A 161 25.35 5.57 24.30
CA ILE A 161 24.91 5.94 22.95
C ILE A 161 23.62 6.75 22.98
N ASN A 162 23.40 7.57 21.96
CA ASN A 162 22.13 8.28 21.83
C ASN A 162 21.05 7.34 21.26
N SER A 163 19.82 7.58 21.67
CA SER A 163 18.70 6.86 21.10
C SER A 163 18.53 7.20 19.60
N ILE A 164 18.33 6.17 18.78
CA ILE A 164 18.03 6.30 17.35
C ILE A 164 16.62 5.78 17.14
N LYS A 165 15.75 6.64 16.62
CA LYS A 165 14.36 6.25 16.29
C LYS A 165 14.36 5.29 15.11
N PRO A 166 13.52 4.25 15.13
CA PRO A 166 13.35 3.37 13.99
C PRO A 166 12.78 4.14 12.79
N VAL A 167 13.19 3.76 11.59
CA VAL A 167 12.72 4.36 10.33
C VAL A 167 12.23 3.25 9.41
N GLY A 168 10.94 3.23 9.14
CA GLY A 168 10.30 2.16 8.38
C GLY A 168 10.42 0.81 9.10
N GLU A 169 11.06 -0.16 8.45
CA GLU A 169 11.35 -1.50 9.02
C GLU A 169 12.76 -1.60 9.62
N LEU A 170 13.51 -0.48 9.64
CA LEU A 170 14.84 -0.46 10.27
C LEU A 170 14.70 -0.23 11.76
N ASP A 171 15.26 -1.14 12.52
CA ASP A 171 15.28 -1.06 13.99
C ASP A 171 16.12 0.13 14.47
N GLY A 172 15.76 0.67 15.60
CA GLY A 172 16.48 1.78 16.22
C GLY A 172 17.11 1.39 17.58
N PHE A 173 17.78 2.35 18.20
CA PHE A 173 18.24 2.23 19.58
C PHE A 173 17.25 2.94 20.50
N THR A 174 16.22 2.23 20.94
CA THR A 174 15.20 2.75 21.85
C THR A 174 15.03 1.84 23.06
N GLU A 175 14.51 2.39 24.16
CA GLU A 175 14.23 1.59 25.37
C GLU A 175 13.25 0.44 25.10
N ASN A 176 12.33 0.65 24.15
CA ASN A 176 11.34 -0.36 23.77
C ASN A 176 11.93 -1.50 22.93
N GLU A 177 13.12 -1.32 22.38
CA GLU A 177 13.81 -2.30 21.52
C GLU A 177 15.03 -2.90 22.23
N GLY A 178 14.86 -3.29 23.46
CA GLY A 178 15.91 -3.87 24.30
C GLY A 178 16.61 -5.11 23.68
N TRP A 179 15.92 -5.83 22.78
CA TRP A 179 16.52 -6.94 22.05
C TRP A 179 17.60 -6.48 21.05
N VAL A 180 17.40 -5.31 20.39
CA VAL A 180 18.40 -4.71 19.47
C VAL A 180 19.66 -4.36 20.26
N LEU A 181 19.51 -3.68 21.39
CA LEU A 181 20.63 -3.35 22.28
C LEU A 181 21.35 -4.60 22.77
N GLY A 182 20.61 -5.68 23.05
CA GLY A 182 21.17 -6.99 23.41
C GLY A 182 22.04 -7.58 22.30
N CYS A 183 21.57 -7.56 21.05
CA CYS A 183 22.31 -8.02 19.89
C CYS A 183 23.57 -7.16 19.63
N VAL A 184 23.43 -5.83 19.68
CA VAL A 184 24.55 -4.90 19.50
C VAL A 184 25.60 -5.09 20.58
N ARG A 185 25.20 -5.21 21.84
CA ARG A 185 26.11 -5.50 22.97
C ARG A 185 26.93 -6.76 22.74
N GLN A 186 26.26 -7.83 22.28
CA GLN A 186 26.92 -9.09 22.00
C GLN A 186 27.88 -8.98 20.80
N TYR A 187 27.49 -8.29 19.76
CA TYR A 187 28.28 -8.11 18.53
C TYR A 187 29.58 -7.34 18.79
N TYR A 188 29.53 -6.25 19.57
CA TYR A 188 30.72 -5.44 19.92
C TYR A 188 31.46 -5.94 21.14
N GLY A 189 30.99 -7.02 21.82
CA GLY A 189 31.63 -7.60 22.98
C GLY A 189 31.57 -6.72 24.22
N LEU A 190 30.55 -5.85 24.32
CA LEU A 190 30.38 -4.93 25.45
C LEU A 190 29.64 -5.62 26.60
N LYS A 191 29.95 -5.19 27.83
CA LYS A 191 29.24 -5.64 29.04
C LYS A 191 27.94 -4.87 29.24
N GLU A 192 27.94 -3.60 28.93
CA GLU A 192 26.81 -2.70 29.15
C GLU A 192 26.69 -1.64 28.03
N ILE A 193 25.47 -1.35 27.62
CA ILE A 193 25.12 -0.20 26.75
C ILE A 193 24.05 0.60 27.46
N LYS A 194 24.26 1.92 27.62
CA LYS A 194 23.30 2.87 28.17
C LYS A 194 22.81 3.79 27.06
N LEU A 195 21.51 4.07 27.06
CA LEU A 195 20.93 5.09 26.21
C LEU A 195 20.92 6.44 26.94
N LYS A 196 21.28 7.48 26.19
CA LYS A 196 21.16 8.89 26.63
C LYS A 196 19.77 9.43 26.33
#